data_7ddf9dcc70a8667ebc9b33b759fe8f1a
#
_entry.id   7ddf9dcc70a8667ebc9b33b759fe8f1a
#
_cell.length_a   1.000
_cell.length_b   1.000
_cell.length_c   1.000
_cell.angle_alpha   90.00
_cell.angle_beta   90.00
_cell.angle_gamma   90.00
#
_symmetry.space_group_name_H-M   'P 1'
#
loop_
_entity.id
_entity.type
_entity.pdbx_description
1 polymer ?
#
loop_
_entity_poly.entity_id
_entity_poly.type
_entity_poly.pdbx_seq_one_letter_code
_entity_poly.pdbx_strand_id
1 'polypeptide(L)'
;MKSAFQNTFRVWVVLTLLVLASLVAIYLRNGMDGLNLFIQEWPLSNLAVTLASTSLTWILMGALLYMLANEKINKNNLWLTAGFFLVMFVYLQILRERFRYGDYHYYLEAATALANGQPLPDTYLYLPLWGTLLRFLVPLGDQGVMIVLWTVNVIALGSFYLLLVSVLQRYNFSQHLAIVITVLFLLINTPLMRTLGFIQVNIITLDLIFFSILVYPKNKFLSALTLALAVHLKTSPAAIVLAFLLTFNWRWTIWFAVSFLAIGLFPVAMHGTDIYLQFINNTVALAQLPDTNFHDTSFDSFLRFLNPFFGISIETTRVMALGAKVLLLLATLYTMAQNILTQSFSKENRLLNAAPALFVFMTLASPIVWDHHGIFTTLAFLLMLKRIQSPNHWMIFLAAYFFEFMLPSFDFFPWSYGRLVAPIVALWLMYATHKNDEPSPFITSANQWLAKLAS
;
A
#
# COMPACT_ATOMS: atom_id res chain seq x y z
N MET A 1 15.36 36.66 -1.55
CA MET A 1 14.58 35.49 -1.11
C MET A 1 15.36 34.58 -0.16
N LYS A 2 16.60 34.19 -0.47
CA LYS A 2 17.41 33.29 0.37
C LYS A 2 17.53 33.74 1.83
N SER A 3 17.86 35.02 2.09
CA SER A 3 17.97 35.57 3.45
C SER A 3 16.63 35.50 4.23
N ALA A 4 15.50 35.67 3.54
CA ALA A 4 14.20 35.54 4.17
C ALA A 4 13.93 34.11 4.63
N PHE A 5 14.17 33.11 3.77
CA PHE A 5 14.02 31.71 4.14
C PHE A 5 14.99 31.27 5.24
N GLN A 6 16.23 31.77 5.22
CA GLN A 6 17.19 31.50 6.28
C GLN A 6 16.73 32.08 7.63
N ASN A 7 16.22 33.30 7.64
CA ASN A 7 15.68 33.93 8.86
C ASN A 7 14.44 33.18 9.35
N THR A 8 13.51 32.82 8.45
CA THR A 8 12.32 32.04 8.80
C THR A 8 12.69 30.67 9.38
N PHE A 9 13.68 29.99 8.79
CA PHE A 9 14.18 28.72 9.32
C PHE A 9 14.80 28.87 10.71
N ARG A 10 15.60 29.95 10.97
CA ARG A 10 16.14 30.24 12.30
C ARG A 10 15.03 30.47 13.32
N VAL A 11 14.00 31.25 12.96
CA VAL A 11 12.82 31.45 13.83
C VAL A 11 12.13 30.13 14.13
N TRP A 12 11.93 29.28 13.11
CA TRP A 12 11.37 27.93 13.29
C TRP A 12 12.20 27.10 14.28
N VAL A 13 13.53 27.10 14.19
CA VAL A 13 14.44 26.41 15.13
C VAL A 13 14.27 26.94 16.55
N VAL A 14 14.28 28.27 16.71
CA VAL A 14 14.11 28.88 18.04
C VAL A 14 12.77 28.53 18.67
N LEU A 15 11.67 28.63 17.91
CA LEU A 15 10.34 28.23 18.39
C LEU A 15 10.29 26.75 18.75
N THR A 16 10.91 25.87 17.96
CA THR A 16 10.98 24.44 18.26
C THR A 16 11.72 24.20 19.58
N LEU A 17 12.85 24.84 19.80
CA LEU A 17 13.62 24.73 21.03
C LEU A 17 12.85 25.28 22.26
N LEU A 18 12.12 26.38 22.09
CA LEU A 18 11.28 26.95 23.16
C LEU A 18 10.13 25.99 23.54
N VAL A 19 9.47 25.39 22.54
CA VAL A 19 8.40 24.41 22.79
C VAL A 19 8.97 23.17 23.53
N LEU A 20 10.10 22.63 23.04
CA LEU A 20 10.74 21.49 23.70
C LEU A 20 11.17 21.80 25.11
N ALA A 21 11.79 22.97 25.34
CA ALA A 21 12.19 23.42 26.68
C ALA A 21 10.97 23.56 27.62
N SER A 22 9.85 24.08 27.10
CA SER A 22 8.60 24.21 27.87
C SER A 22 8.03 22.84 28.25
N LEU A 23 8.02 21.89 27.33
CA LEU A 23 7.56 20.52 27.60
C LEU A 23 8.46 19.84 28.64
N VAL A 24 9.78 19.98 28.52
CA VAL A 24 10.74 19.45 29.51
C VAL A 24 10.52 20.10 30.89
N ALA A 25 10.31 21.42 30.96
CA ALA A 25 10.07 22.13 32.20
C ALA A 25 8.76 21.66 32.88
N ILE A 26 7.69 21.48 32.10
CA ILE A 26 6.42 20.93 32.59
C ILE A 26 6.62 19.52 33.14
N TYR A 27 7.32 18.67 32.41
CA TYR A 27 7.63 17.30 32.84
C TYR A 27 8.45 17.25 34.11
N LEU A 28 9.51 18.06 34.20
CA LEU A 28 10.37 18.12 35.38
C LEU A 28 9.64 18.64 36.63
N ARG A 29 8.64 19.54 36.43
CA ARG A 29 7.86 20.10 37.55
C ARG A 29 6.73 19.19 38.00
N ASN A 30 6.00 18.58 37.10
CA ASN A 30 4.71 17.92 37.38
C ASN A 30 4.70 16.46 36.86
N GLY A 31 5.80 15.90 36.38
CA GLY A 31 5.85 14.55 35.82
C GLY A 31 4.94 14.38 34.61
N MET A 32 4.53 13.14 34.34
CA MET A 32 3.58 12.82 33.28
C MET A 32 2.20 13.44 33.49
N ASP A 33 1.79 13.63 34.77
CA ASP A 33 0.49 14.23 35.10
C ASP A 33 0.41 15.69 34.61
N GLY A 34 1.53 16.42 34.65
CA GLY A 34 1.58 17.76 34.11
C GLY A 34 1.41 17.82 32.61
N LEU A 35 1.94 16.85 31.89
CA LEU A 35 1.70 16.73 30.45
C LEU A 35 0.25 16.28 30.15
N ASN A 36 -0.32 15.43 30.96
CA ASN A 36 -1.71 14.97 30.83
C ASN A 36 -2.74 16.07 31.12
N LEU A 37 -2.44 17.08 31.98
CA LEU A 37 -3.33 18.21 32.23
C LEU A 37 -3.61 19.05 30.97
N PHE A 38 -2.67 19.12 30.03
CA PHE A 38 -2.89 19.74 28.72
C PHE A 38 -3.83 18.95 27.80
N ILE A 39 -4.15 17.73 28.19
CA ILE A 39 -4.74 16.68 27.33
C ILE A 39 -6.15 16.32 27.77
N GLN A 40 -6.60 16.71 28.96
CA GLN A 40 -7.80 16.19 29.61
C GLN A 40 -9.16 16.48 28.94
N GLU A 41 -9.22 17.35 27.95
CA GLU A 41 -10.49 17.72 27.30
C GLU A 41 -10.85 16.91 26.04
N TRP A 42 -9.98 15.97 25.60
CA TRP A 42 -10.16 15.24 24.34
C TRP A 42 -10.15 13.72 24.53
N PRO A 43 -10.94 12.95 23.74
CA PRO A 43 -10.78 11.50 23.71
C PRO A 43 -9.32 11.13 23.42
N LEU A 44 -8.69 10.38 24.31
CA LEU A 44 -7.24 10.10 24.28
C LEU A 44 -6.71 9.59 22.93
N SER A 45 -7.50 8.75 22.21
CA SER A 45 -7.12 8.23 20.90
C SER A 45 -7.00 9.32 19.82
N ASN A 46 -7.94 10.26 19.77
CA ASN A 46 -7.93 11.36 18.80
C ASN A 46 -6.81 12.37 19.09
N LEU A 47 -6.51 12.57 20.38
CA LEU A 47 -5.45 13.47 20.78
C LEU A 47 -4.07 12.98 20.35
N ALA A 48 -3.75 11.70 20.56
CA ALA A 48 -2.46 11.12 20.18
C ALA A 48 -2.21 11.31 18.67
N VAL A 49 -3.21 11.04 17.82
CA VAL A 49 -3.11 11.24 16.36
C VAL A 49 -3.02 12.73 16.02
N THR A 50 -3.76 13.60 16.72
CA THR A 50 -3.69 15.05 16.52
C THR A 50 -2.31 15.59 16.84
N LEU A 51 -1.73 15.20 17.98
CA LEU A 51 -0.38 15.60 18.36
C LEU A 51 0.68 15.05 17.39
N ALA A 52 0.57 13.79 16.99
CA ALA A 52 1.48 13.18 16.03
C ALA A 52 1.39 13.88 14.66
N SER A 53 0.18 14.13 14.14
CA SER A 53 -0.01 14.86 12.88
C SER A 53 0.53 16.27 12.93
N THR A 54 0.26 16.99 14.03
CA THR A 54 0.77 18.36 14.23
C THR A 54 2.29 18.38 14.30
N SER A 55 2.88 17.44 15.05
CA SER A 55 4.34 17.30 15.16
C SER A 55 4.99 16.98 13.81
N LEU A 56 4.43 16.04 13.05
CA LEU A 56 4.94 15.71 11.71
C LEU A 56 4.74 16.86 10.72
N THR A 57 3.62 17.57 10.78
CA THR A 57 3.40 18.79 9.97
C THR A 57 4.48 19.84 10.28
N TRP A 58 4.79 20.05 11.57
CA TRP A 58 5.82 20.97 12.02
C TRP A 58 7.22 20.56 11.53
N ILE A 59 7.56 19.27 11.63
CA ILE A 59 8.83 18.71 11.14
C ILE A 59 8.94 18.89 9.62
N LEU A 60 7.89 18.55 8.86
CA LEU A 60 7.87 18.71 7.40
C LEU A 60 8.01 20.17 6.99
N MET A 61 7.36 21.09 7.72
CA MET A 61 7.53 22.54 7.48
C MET A 61 8.97 22.98 7.70
N GLY A 62 9.61 22.50 8.77
CA GLY A 62 11.04 22.74 9.02
C GLY A 62 11.93 22.19 7.92
N ALA A 63 11.65 20.96 7.44
CA ALA A 63 12.38 20.36 6.34
C ALA A 63 12.25 21.17 5.04
N LEU A 64 11.03 21.64 4.72
CA LEU A 64 10.79 22.51 3.57
C LEU A 64 11.57 23.83 3.68
N LEU A 65 11.47 24.49 4.84
CA LEU A 65 12.20 25.72 5.11
C LEU A 65 13.73 25.54 5.01
N TYR A 66 14.24 24.43 5.55
CA TYR A 66 15.66 24.05 5.42
C TYR A 66 16.08 23.88 3.96
N MET A 67 15.27 23.17 3.16
CA MET A 67 15.57 22.96 1.74
C MET A 67 15.55 24.29 0.96
N LEU A 68 14.59 25.18 1.24
CA LEU A 68 14.51 26.52 0.63
C LEU A 68 15.68 27.42 1.06
N ALA A 69 16.02 27.42 2.35
CA ALA A 69 17.12 28.24 2.91
C ALA A 69 18.50 27.84 2.34
N ASN A 70 18.68 26.55 2.01
CA ASN A 70 19.94 25.99 1.50
C ASN A 70 19.93 25.74 -0.02
N GLU A 71 18.95 26.27 -0.75
CA GLU A 71 18.83 26.13 -2.22
C GLU A 71 18.87 24.68 -2.69
N LYS A 72 18.36 23.74 -1.86
CA LYS A 72 18.24 22.33 -2.20
C LYS A 72 17.12 22.06 -3.19
N ILE A 73 16.16 22.99 -3.33
CA ILE A 73 15.11 22.93 -4.33
C ILE A 73 15.61 23.69 -5.56
N ASN A 74 15.73 22.98 -6.67
CA ASN A 74 16.15 23.50 -7.97
C ASN A 74 15.12 23.16 -9.04
N LYS A 75 15.30 23.66 -10.27
CA LYS A 75 14.36 23.41 -11.38
C LYS A 75 14.11 21.93 -11.65
N ASN A 76 15.09 21.07 -11.42
CA ASN A 76 15.00 19.64 -11.74
C ASN A 76 14.15 18.85 -10.70
N ASN A 77 14.13 19.30 -9.44
CA ASN A 77 13.39 18.62 -8.37
C ASN A 77 12.20 19.41 -7.83
N LEU A 78 11.94 20.62 -8.34
CA LEU A 78 10.87 21.49 -7.86
C LEU A 78 9.51 20.78 -7.85
N TRP A 79 9.12 20.18 -8.97
CA TRP A 79 7.84 19.49 -9.11
C TRP A 79 7.74 18.26 -8.21
N LEU A 80 8.81 17.49 -8.12
CA LEU A 80 8.86 16.32 -7.23
C LEU A 80 8.71 16.72 -5.77
N THR A 81 9.43 17.75 -5.34
CA THR A 81 9.38 18.27 -3.98
C THR A 81 8.01 18.89 -3.66
N ALA A 82 7.48 19.72 -4.56
CA ALA A 82 6.16 20.34 -4.37
C ALA A 82 5.04 19.28 -4.27
N GLY A 83 5.05 18.28 -5.15
CA GLY A 83 4.09 17.18 -5.09
C GLY A 83 4.20 16.36 -3.81
N PHE A 84 5.42 16.08 -3.35
CA PHE A 84 5.67 15.39 -2.07
C PHE A 84 5.03 16.15 -0.90
N PHE A 85 5.38 17.43 -0.74
CA PHE A 85 4.85 18.23 0.37
C PHE A 85 3.34 18.42 0.28
N LEU A 86 2.79 18.58 -0.93
CA LEU A 86 1.35 18.68 -1.13
C LEU A 86 0.64 17.41 -0.64
N VAL A 87 1.08 16.23 -1.08
CA VAL A 87 0.50 14.95 -0.65
C VAL A 87 0.60 14.78 0.85
N MET A 88 1.80 15.00 1.41
CA MET A 88 2.02 14.80 2.85
C MET A 88 1.17 15.75 3.71
N PHE A 89 1.10 17.04 3.38
CA PHE A 89 0.30 17.99 4.14
C PHE A 89 -1.19 17.71 4.05
N VAL A 90 -1.71 17.37 2.87
CA VAL A 90 -3.12 17.02 2.70
C VAL A 90 -3.47 15.77 3.53
N TYR A 91 -2.67 14.71 3.44
CA TYR A 91 -2.94 13.50 4.20
C TYR A 91 -2.81 13.67 5.70
N LEU A 92 -1.85 14.45 6.18
CA LEU A 92 -1.74 14.74 7.61
C LEU A 92 -2.98 15.46 8.15
N GLN A 93 -3.59 16.38 7.37
CA GLN A 93 -4.86 17.01 7.77
C GLN A 93 -6.03 16.04 7.72
N ILE A 94 -6.15 15.22 6.65
CA ILE A 94 -7.23 14.22 6.53
C ILE A 94 -7.16 13.21 7.67
N LEU A 95 -5.98 12.69 7.97
CA LEU A 95 -5.81 11.68 9.02
C LEU A 95 -6.07 12.24 10.42
N ARG A 96 -5.74 13.50 10.68
CA ARG A 96 -6.07 14.18 11.93
C ARG A 96 -7.57 14.19 12.21
N GLU A 97 -8.38 14.44 11.16
CA GLU A 97 -9.83 14.60 11.30
C GLU A 97 -10.62 13.29 11.13
N ARG A 98 -10.04 12.30 10.44
CA ARG A 98 -10.76 11.09 10.00
C ARG A 98 -10.09 9.79 10.47
N PHE A 99 -9.26 9.85 11.48
CA PHE A 99 -8.70 8.65 12.08
C PHE A 99 -9.82 7.76 12.63
N ARG A 100 -9.79 6.49 12.29
CA ARG A 100 -10.69 5.46 12.80
C ARG A 100 -9.89 4.40 13.52
N TYR A 101 -10.45 3.90 14.61
CA TYR A 101 -9.94 2.73 15.31
C TYR A 101 -10.08 1.54 14.34
N GLY A 102 -8.97 0.98 13.87
CA GLY A 102 -8.97 0.03 12.77
C GLY A 102 -8.25 -1.28 13.08
N ASP A 103 -7.82 -1.96 12.04
CA ASP A 103 -7.28 -3.33 12.09
C ASP A 103 -6.00 -3.47 12.92
N TYR A 104 -5.39 -2.38 13.39
CA TYR A 104 -4.24 -2.46 14.27
C TYR A 104 -4.53 -3.21 15.58
N HIS A 105 -5.82 -3.33 15.98
CA HIS A 105 -6.21 -4.15 17.12
C HIS A 105 -5.81 -5.60 16.97
N TYR A 106 -6.07 -6.19 15.80
CA TYR A 106 -5.69 -7.57 15.51
C TYR A 106 -4.17 -7.75 15.61
N TYR A 107 -3.42 -6.71 15.22
CA TYR A 107 -1.96 -6.73 15.37
C TYR A 107 -1.53 -6.65 16.82
N LEU A 108 -2.16 -5.74 17.57
CA LEU A 108 -1.84 -5.53 19.00
C LEU A 108 -2.24 -6.74 19.85
N GLU A 109 -3.41 -7.33 19.59
CA GLU A 109 -3.88 -8.55 20.23
C GLU A 109 -2.88 -9.69 20.03
N ALA A 110 -2.48 -9.93 18.79
CA ALA A 110 -1.47 -10.95 18.47
C ALA A 110 -0.11 -10.66 19.13
N ALA A 111 0.35 -9.41 19.05
CA ALA A 111 1.60 -8.99 19.66
C ALA A 111 1.59 -9.18 21.19
N THR A 112 0.47 -8.87 21.85
CA THR A 112 0.27 -9.03 23.28
C THR A 112 0.21 -10.50 23.68
N ALA A 113 -0.51 -11.34 22.93
CA ALA A 113 -0.54 -12.79 23.13
C ALA A 113 0.88 -13.37 23.04
N LEU A 114 1.63 -13.03 21.98
CA LEU A 114 3.02 -13.50 21.81
C LEU A 114 3.98 -12.96 22.88
N ALA A 115 3.79 -11.74 23.37
CA ALA A 115 4.57 -11.20 24.48
C ALA A 115 4.36 -11.98 25.79
N ASN A 116 3.14 -12.49 26.00
CA ASN A 116 2.75 -13.27 27.16
C ASN A 116 2.96 -14.80 26.99
N GLY A 117 3.60 -15.24 25.91
CA GLY A 117 3.81 -16.67 25.59
C GLY A 117 2.53 -17.44 25.26
N GLN A 118 1.47 -16.73 24.87
CA GLN A 118 0.20 -17.31 24.47
C GLN A 118 0.17 -17.60 22.95
N PRO A 119 -0.72 -18.50 22.48
CA PRO A 119 -0.89 -18.77 21.04
C PRO A 119 -1.43 -17.54 20.29
N LEU A 120 -1.27 -17.55 18.97
CA LEU A 120 -1.86 -16.53 18.10
C LEU A 120 -3.38 -16.56 18.21
N PRO A 121 -4.05 -15.39 18.35
CA PRO A 121 -5.51 -15.32 18.29
C PRO A 121 -6.08 -15.84 16.99
N ASP A 122 -7.26 -16.46 17.01
CA ASP A 122 -7.94 -17.00 15.81
C ASP A 122 -8.25 -15.91 14.78
N THR A 123 -8.36 -14.66 15.22
CA THR A 123 -8.57 -13.46 14.38
C THR A 123 -7.32 -13.01 13.64
N TYR A 124 -6.13 -13.53 13.97
CA TYR A 124 -4.88 -13.12 13.36
C TYR A 124 -4.57 -13.90 12.08
N LEU A 125 -4.60 -13.20 10.94
CA LEU A 125 -4.53 -13.78 9.58
C LEU A 125 -3.24 -13.43 8.83
N TYR A 126 -2.26 -12.89 9.53
CA TYR A 126 -0.96 -12.50 8.97
C TYR A 126 0.08 -13.57 9.29
N LEU A 127 1.13 -13.66 8.44
CA LEU A 127 2.27 -14.51 8.78
C LEU A 127 2.88 -14.08 10.12
N PRO A 128 3.43 -15.01 10.91
CA PRO A 128 3.87 -14.75 12.29
C PRO A 128 4.87 -13.61 12.47
N LEU A 129 5.63 -13.26 11.43
CA LEU A 129 6.66 -12.21 11.51
C LEU A 129 6.11 -10.90 12.05
N TRP A 130 4.96 -10.43 11.53
CA TRP A 130 4.43 -9.11 11.89
C TRP A 130 4.08 -9.03 13.38
N GLY A 131 3.33 -10.01 13.90
CA GLY A 131 3.03 -10.10 15.34
C GLY A 131 4.30 -10.23 16.21
N THR A 132 5.29 -11.02 15.73
CA THR A 132 6.58 -11.19 16.41
C THR A 132 7.38 -9.89 16.49
N LEU A 133 7.37 -9.06 15.46
CA LEU A 133 8.01 -7.75 15.48
C LEU A 133 7.29 -6.79 16.43
N LEU A 134 5.96 -6.76 16.38
CA LEU A 134 5.16 -5.84 17.18
C LEU A 134 5.19 -6.16 18.68
N ARG A 135 5.46 -7.41 19.09
CA ARG A 135 5.59 -7.75 20.51
C ARG A 135 6.61 -6.87 21.25
N PHE A 136 7.64 -6.39 20.56
CA PHE A 136 8.63 -5.50 21.17
C PHE A 136 8.09 -4.08 21.42
N LEU A 137 6.96 -3.73 20.85
CA LEU A 137 6.29 -2.45 21.05
C LEU A 137 5.22 -2.52 22.17
N VAL A 138 4.80 -3.71 22.59
CA VAL A 138 3.77 -3.92 23.63
C VAL A 138 4.04 -3.12 24.91
N PRO A 139 5.29 -2.98 25.40
CA PRO A 139 5.59 -2.17 26.58
C PRO A 139 5.24 -0.69 26.46
N LEU A 140 5.02 -0.17 25.22
CA LEU A 140 4.58 1.21 25.00
C LEU A 140 3.09 1.42 25.31
N GLY A 141 2.36 0.34 25.58
CA GLY A 141 0.90 0.36 25.71
C GLY A 141 0.17 0.64 24.40
N ASP A 142 -1.15 0.49 24.39
CA ASP A 142 -1.99 0.57 23.19
C ASP A 142 -1.79 1.84 22.39
N GLN A 143 -1.78 2.99 23.06
CA GLN A 143 -1.59 4.29 22.43
C GLN A 143 -0.19 4.46 21.84
N GLY A 144 0.84 3.99 22.56
CA GLY A 144 2.22 4.03 22.06
C GLY A 144 2.39 3.20 20.80
N VAL A 145 1.86 1.98 20.78
CA VAL A 145 1.86 1.11 19.58
C VAL A 145 1.11 1.76 18.41
N MET A 146 -0.09 2.30 18.69
CA MET A 146 -0.89 3.00 17.69
C MET A 146 -0.12 4.17 17.05
N ILE A 147 0.52 5.03 17.86
CA ILE A 147 1.29 6.18 17.37
C ILE A 147 2.47 5.71 16.53
N VAL A 148 3.19 4.67 16.95
CA VAL A 148 4.32 4.11 16.19
C VAL A 148 3.84 3.60 14.84
N LEU A 149 2.80 2.77 14.80
CA LEU A 149 2.26 2.20 13.56
C LEU A 149 1.67 3.28 12.64
N TRP A 150 0.97 4.26 13.19
CA TRP A 150 0.46 5.41 12.45
C TRP A 150 1.62 6.21 11.83
N THR A 151 2.67 6.49 12.61
CA THR A 151 3.85 7.21 12.12
C THR A 151 4.56 6.45 11.00
N VAL A 152 4.73 5.13 11.16
CA VAL A 152 5.30 4.26 10.13
C VAL A 152 4.48 4.29 8.84
N ASN A 153 3.15 4.26 8.94
CA ASN A 153 2.26 4.37 7.77
C ASN A 153 2.37 5.74 7.08
N VAL A 154 2.52 6.84 7.82
CA VAL A 154 2.73 8.18 7.23
C VAL A 154 4.08 8.27 6.53
N ILE A 155 5.15 7.70 7.13
CA ILE A 155 6.46 7.60 6.47
C ILE A 155 6.36 6.75 5.21
N ALA A 156 5.66 5.61 5.27
CA ALA A 156 5.41 4.76 4.12
C ALA A 156 4.63 5.48 3.01
N LEU A 157 3.67 6.35 3.33
CA LEU A 157 3.00 7.18 2.34
C LEU A 157 3.99 8.10 1.58
N GLY A 158 4.92 8.73 2.29
CA GLY A 158 5.96 9.53 1.66
C GLY A 158 6.89 8.70 0.77
N SER A 159 7.29 7.52 1.24
CA SER A 159 8.04 6.53 0.46
C SER A 159 7.26 6.07 -0.77
N PHE A 160 5.98 5.76 -0.62
CA PHE A 160 5.08 5.33 -1.69
C PHE A 160 4.99 6.37 -2.81
N TYR A 161 4.87 7.66 -2.46
CA TYR A 161 4.92 8.73 -3.46
C TYR A 161 6.20 8.68 -4.30
N LEU A 162 7.36 8.61 -3.66
CA LEU A 162 8.66 8.60 -4.33
C LEU A 162 8.87 7.33 -5.17
N LEU A 163 8.50 6.19 -4.63
CA LEU A 163 8.61 4.90 -5.31
C LEU A 163 7.66 4.81 -6.50
N LEU A 164 6.41 5.28 -6.35
CA LEU A 164 5.44 5.23 -7.44
C LEU A 164 5.86 6.13 -8.62
N VAL A 165 6.36 7.35 -8.35
CA VAL A 165 6.95 8.21 -9.40
C VAL A 165 8.09 7.47 -10.09
N SER A 166 9.00 6.84 -9.33
CA SER A 166 10.17 6.12 -9.87
C SER A 166 9.76 4.89 -10.67
N VAL A 167 8.73 4.15 -10.23
CA VAL A 167 8.18 2.99 -10.96
C VAL A 167 7.56 3.44 -12.28
N LEU A 168 6.74 4.51 -12.28
CA LEU A 168 6.15 5.03 -13.52
C LEU A 168 7.23 5.48 -14.51
N GLN A 169 8.30 6.15 -14.03
CA GLN A 169 9.45 6.48 -14.89
C GLN A 169 10.12 5.21 -15.47
N ARG A 170 10.20 4.14 -14.69
CA ARG A 170 10.72 2.85 -15.16
C ARG A 170 9.86 2.23 -16.26
N TYR A 171 8.56 2.52 -16.25
CA TYR A 171 7.63 2.17 -17.34
C TYR A 171 7.58 3.23 -18.44
N ASN A 172 8.61 4.10 -18.56
CA ASN A 172 8.78 5.11 -19.59
C ASN A 172 7.70 6.22 -19.58
N PHE A 173 7.19 6.62 -18.42
CA PHE A 173 6.51 7.90 -18.27
C PHE A 173 7.55 9.01 -18.10
N SER A 174 7.28 10.21 -18.66
CA SER A 174 8.14 11.36 -18.37
C SER A 174 8.07 11.73 -16.88
N GLN A 175 9.11 12.35 -16.34
CA GLN A 175 9.16 12.68 -14.91
C GLN A 175 7.98 13.55 -14.47
N HIS A 176 7.68 14.62 -15.21
CA HIS A 176 6.58 15.52 -14.87
C HIS A 176 5.23 14.81 -14.91
N LEU A 177 5.00 13.97 -15.92
CA LEU A 177 3.76 13.22 -16.03
C LEU A 177 3.63 12.18 -14.92
N ALA A 178 4.71 11.46 -14.58
CA ALA A 178 4.73 10.52 -13.48
C ALA A 178 4.39 11.21 -12.13
N ILE A 179 4.91 12.42 -11.90
CA ILE A 179 4.59 13.22 -10.72
C ILE A 179 3.11 13.61 -10.69
N VAL A 180 2.59 14.17 -11.79
CA VAL A 180 1.19 14.62 -11.87
C VAL A 180 0.24 13.45 -11.68
N ILE A 181 0.46 12.33 -12.37
CA ILE A 181 -0.35 11.11 -12.23
C ILE A 181 -0.30 10.62 -10.78
N THR A 182 0.89 10.55 -10.18
CA THR A 182 1.03 10.08 -8.79
C THR A 182 0.30 10.98 -7.81
N VAL A 183 0.44 12.31 -7.92
CA VAL A 183 -0.26 13.27 -7.04
C VAL A 183 -1.77 13.10 -7.18
N LEU A 184 -2.31 13.11 -8.40
CA LEU A 184 -3.75 12.95 -8.63
C LEU A 184 -4.25 11.60 -8.12
N PHE A 185 -3.53 10.52 -8.40
CA PHE A 185 -3.88 9.19 -7.93
C PHE A 185 -3.92 9.10 -6.41
N LEU A 186 -2.93 9.66 -5.72
CA LEU A 186 -2.88 9.62 -4.25
C LEU A 186 -3.98 10.49 -3.63
N LEU A 187 -4.26 11.67 -4.16
CA LEU A 187 -5.27 12.57 -3.62
C LEU A 187 -6.72 12.08 -3.83
N ILE A 188 -6.95 11.23 -4.84
CA ILE A 188 -8.29 10.71 -5.18
C ILE A 188 -8.26 9.19 -5.11
N ASN A 189 -8.11 8.63 -3.89
CA ASN A 189 -7.95 7.19 -3.70
C ASN A 189 -8.58 6.73 -2.38
N THR A 190 -9.79 6.20 -2.45
CA THR A 190 -10.52 5.68 -1.28
C THR A 190 -9.80 4.50 -0.60
N PRO A 191 -9.30 3.47 -1.34
CA PRO A 191 -8.50 2.39 -0.75
C PRO A 191 -7.29 2.87 0.04
N LEU A 192 -6.58 3.89 -0.45
CA LEU A 192 -5.43 4.48 0.25
C LEU A 192 -5.86 5.17 1.55
N MET A 193 -6.92 5.99 1.49
CA MET A 193 -7.44 6.67 2.69
C MET A 193 -7.87 5.66 3.76
N ARG A 194 -8.49 4.54 3.35
CA ARG A 194 -8.88 3.47 4.27
C ARG A 194 -7.68 2.71 4.81
N THR A 195 -6.70 2.39 3.97
CA THR A 195 -5.45 1.77 4.40
C THR A 195 -4.78 2.58 5.52
N LEU A 196 -4.67 3.89 5.34
CA LEU A 196 -4.09 4.79 6.34
C LEU A 196 -4.98 4.95 7.58
N GLY A 197 -6.30 5.11 7.38
CA GLY A 197 -7.26 5.27 8.48
C GLY A 197 -7.36 4.05 9.39
N PHE A 198 -7.15 2.85 8.85
CA PHE A 198 -7.14 1.58 9.59
C PHE A 198 -5.75 1.13 10.05
N ILE A 199 -4.71 1.90 9.77
CA ILE A 199 -3.31 1.59 10.09
C ILE A 199 -2.88 0.22 9.51
N GLN A 200 -3.28 -0.04 8.27
CA GLN A 200 -2.97 -1.28 7.57
C GLN A 200 -1.52 -1.33 7.06
N VAL A 201 -0.94 -2.54 6.98
CA VAL A 201 0.41 -2.78 6.45
C VAL A 201 0.51 -2.68 4.91
N ASN A 202 -0.59 -2.41 4.22
CA ASN A 202 -0.67 -2.49 2.76
C ASN A 202 0.29 -1.55 2.04
N ILE A 203 0.46 -0.30 2.53
CA ILE A 203 1.38 0.66 1.89
C ILE A 203 2.82 0.19 2.08
N ILE A 204 3.19 -0.25 3.28
CA ILE A 204 4.52 -0.78 3.57
C ILE A 204 4.81 -1.97 2.66
N THR A 205 3.83 -2.85 2.48
CA THR A 205 3.94 -4.01 1.59
C THR A 205 4.15 -3.58 0.13
N LEU A 206 3.39 -2.59 -0.37
CA LEU A 206 3.57 -2.04 -1.72
C LEU A 206 4.92 -1.36 -1.90
N ASP A 207 5.38 -0.60 -0.91
CA ASP A 207 6.70 0.03 -0.93
C ASP A 207 7.80 -1.01 -1.10
N LEU A 208 7.73 -2.10 -0.36
CA LEU A 208 8.69 -3.20 -0.47
C LEU A 208 8.65 -3.87 -1.85
N ILE A 209 7.46 -4.07 -2.43
CA ILE A 209 7.31 -4.62 -3.79
C ILE A 209 7.88 -3.65 -4.82
N PHE A 210 7.51 -2.37 -4.77
CA PHE A 210 7.99 -1.37 -5.72
C PHE A 210 9.51 -1.17 -5.60
N PHE A 211 10.02 -1.13 -4.39
CA PHE A 211 11.46 -1.07 -4.16
C PHE A 211 12.17 -2.31 -4.71
N SER A 212 11.58 -3.51 -4.53
CA SER A 212 12.12 -4.75 -5.10
C SER A 212 12.21 -4.68 -6.63
N ILE A 213 11.18 -4.18 -7.32
CA ILE A 213 11.16 -3.99 -8.77
C ILE A 213 12.25 -2.98 -9.20
N LEU A 214 12.34 -1.85 -8.51
CA LEU A 214 13.28 -0.77 -8.86
C LEU A 214 14.75 -1.16 -8.65
N VAL A 215 15.03 -1.89 -7.57
CA VAL A 215 16.41 -2.27 -7.23
C VAL A 215 16.87 -3.54 -7.94
N TYR A 216 15.95 -4.32 -8.52
CA TYR A 216 16.24 -5.58 -9.20
C TYR A 216 17.40 -5.51 -10.22
N PRO A 217 17.50 -4.49 -11.10
CA PRO A 217 18.62 -4.43 -12.05
C PRO A 217 19.98 -4.26 -11.40
N LYS A 218 20.04 -3.55 -10.27
CA LYS A 218 21.27 -3.14 -9.59
C LYS A 218 21.72 -4.13 -8.52
N ASN A 219 20.78 -4.64 -7.73
CA ASN A 219 21.07 -5.51 -6.58
C ASN A 219 20.03 -6.61 -6.43
N LYS A 220 20.39 -7.84 -6.87
CA LYS A 220 19.50 -9.00 -6.85
C LYS A 220 19.19 -9.48 -5.42
N PHE A 221 20.16 -9.40 -4.50
CA PHE A 221 19.95 -9.77 -3.10
C PHE A 221 18.95 -8.83 -2.44
N LEU A 222 19.16 -7.52 -2.54
CA LEU A 222 18.28 -6.54 -1.91
C LEU A 222 16.85 -6.60 -2.50
N SER A 223 16.72 -6.81 -3.81
CA SER A 223 15.42 -7.05 -4.47
C SER A 223 14.72 -8.29 -3.90
N ALA A 224 15.43 -9.38 -3.77
CA ALA A 224 14.90 -10.64 -3.25
C ALA A 224 14.50 -10.52 -1.77
N LEU A 225 15.36 -9.91 -0.95
CA LEU A 225 15.13 -9.69 0.47
C LEU A 225 13.88 -8.83 0.73
N THR A 226 13.72 -7.73 -0.01
CA THR A 226 12.56 -6.84 0.18
C THR A 226 11.26 -7.50 -0.27
N LEU A 227 11.26 -8.30 -1.35
CA LEU A 227 10.06 -9.05 -1.73
C LEU A 227 9.75 -10.17 -0.73
N ALA A 228 10.75 -10.87 -0.20
CA ALA A 228 10.57 -11.87 0.85
C ALA A 228 9.95 -11.23 2.11
N LEU A 229 10.43 -10.04 2.51
CA LEU A 229 9.85 -9.30 3.62
C LEU A 229 8.39 -8.89 3.33
N ALA A 230 8.07 -8.41 2.11
CA ALA A 230 6.71 -8.10 1.72
C ALA A 230 5.76 -9.30 1.86
N VAL A 231 6.22 -10.50 1.45
CA VAL A 231 5.45 -11.76 1.59
C VAL A 231 5.24 -12.11 3.06
N HIS A 232 6.23 -11.88 3.93
CA HIS A 232 6.09 -12.12 5.37
C HIS A 232 5.19 -11.12 6.09
N LEU A 233 5.07 -9.89 5.58
CA LEU A 233 4.10 -8.91 6.10
C LEU A 233 2.67 -9.23 5.65
N LYS A 234 2.52 -9.72 4.43
CA LYS A 234 1.23 -10.15 3.86
C LYS A 234 1.47 -11.24 2.83
N THR A 235 0.69 -12.31 2.85
CA THR A 235 0.91 -13.48 1.98
C THR A 235 0.67 -13.21 0.50
N SER A 236 -0.26 -12.29 0.17
CA SER A 236 -0.66 -12.02 -1.20
C SER A 236 0.48 -11.60 -2.16
N PRO A 237 1.54 -10.85 -1.74
CA PRO A 237 2.70 -10.57 -2.58
C PRO A 237 3.46 -11.80 -3.10
N ALA A 238 3.22 -13.00 -2.56
CA ALA A 238 3.80 -14.22 -3.10
C ALA A 238 3.46 -14.39 -4.60
N ALA A 239 2.31 -13.89 -5.07
CA ALA A 239 1.97 -13.90 -6.49
C ALA A 239 2.99 -13.12 -7.35
N ILE A 240 3.55 -12.03 -6.84
CA ILE A 240 4.51 -11.18 -7.57
C ILE A 240 5.85 -11.92 -7.80
N VAL A 241 6.18 -12.90 -6.96
CA VAL A 241 7.38 -13.74 -7.13
C VAL A 241 7.41 -14.36 -8.53
N LEU A 242 6.25 -14.73 -9.08
CA LEU A 242 6.15 -15.31 -10.42
C LEU A 242 6.71 -14.37 -11.50
N ALA A 243 6.50 -13.05 -11.41
CA ALA A 243 7.08 -12.10 -12.36
C ALA A 243 8.62 -12.14 -12.35
N PHE A 244 9.20 -12.28 -11.16
CA PHE A 244 10.66 -12.40 -11.02
C PHE A 244 11.18 -13.75 -11.51
N LEU A 245 10.45 -14.85 -11.26
CA LEU A 245 10.82 -16.18 -11.78
C LEU A 245 10.87 -16.20 -13.31
N LEU A 246 9.96 -15.49 -13.98
CA LEU A 246 9.94 -15.34 -15.44
C LEU A 246 11.16 -14.59 -16.01
N THR A 247 11.98 -13.94 -15.17
CA THR A 247 13.27 -13.40 -15.60
C THR A 247 14.35 -14.47 -15.79
N PHE A 248 14.09 -15.72 -15.36
CA PHE A 248 15.05 -16.83 -15.33
C PHE A 248 16.39 -16.46 -14.68
N ASN A 249 16.35 -15.68 -13.61
CA ASN A 249 17.52 -15.27 -12.85
C ASN A 249 17.68 -16.12 -11.60
N TRP A 250 18.32 -17.29 -11.75
CA TRP A 250 18.50 -18.24 -10.65
C TRP A 250 19.20 -17.66 -9.42
N ARG A 251 20.13 -16.72 -9.62
CA ARG A 251 20.78 -16.03 -8.51
C ARG A 251 19.75 -15.24 -7.67
N TRP A 252 18.82 -14.56 -8.30
CA TRP A 252 17.73 -13.88 -7.60
C TRP A 252 16.82 -14.87 -6.88
N THR A 253 16.45 -15.97 -7.55
CA THR A 253 15.58 -17.01 -6.97
C THR A 253 16.18 -17.64 -5.72
N ILE A 254 17.48 -17.95 -5.75
CA ILE A 254 18.20 -18.45 -4.57
C ILE A 254 18.18 -17.43 -3.43
N TRP A 255 18.48 -16.16 -3.72
CA TRP A 255 18.44 -15.10 -2.70
C TRP A 255 17.05 -14.91 -2.12
N PHE A 256 15.99 -15.03 -2.95
CA PHE A 256 14.62 -14.96 -2.46
C PHE A 256 14.32 -16.15 -1.51
N ALA A 257 14.62 -17.37 -1.90
CA ALA A 257 14.40 -18.55 -1.07
C ALA A 257 15.17 -18.48 0.26
N VAL A 258 16.45 -18.10 0.21
CA VAL A 258 17.29 -17.94 1.42
C VAL A 258 16.73 -16.82 2.31
N SER A 259 16.37 -15.66 1.75
CA SER A 259 15.81 -14.55 2.52
C SER A 259 14.45 -14.93 3.13
N PHE A 260 13.58 -15.58 2.36
CA PHE A 260 12.26 -16.01 2.83
C PHE A 260 12.39 -16.98 4.00
N LEU A 261 13.25 -17.99 3.89
CA LEU A 261 13.50 -18.93 4.97
C LEU A 261 14.14 -18.28 6.19
N ALA A 262 15.17 -17.43 5.99
CA ALA A 262 15.85 -16.75 7.09
C ALA A 262 14.90 -15.84 7.88
N ILE A 263 14.05 -15.06 7.18
CA ILE A 263 13.03 -14.22 7.82
C ILE A 263 12.00 -15.10 8.56
N GLY A 264 11.57 -16.20 7.94
CA GLY A 264 10.60 -17.14 8.54
C GLY A 264 11.13 -17.88 9.77
N LEU A 265 12.43 -18.09 9.86
CA LEU A 265 13.06 -18.71 11.04
C LEU A 265 13.05 -17.80 12.28
N PHE A 266 12.95 -16.47 12.11
CA PHE A 266 12.93 -15.57 13.25
C PHE A 266 11.71 -15.79 14.18
N PRO A 267 10.44 -15.83 13.70
CA PRO A 267 9.31 -16.22 14.55
C PRO A 267 9.46 -17.61 15.16
N VAL A 268 10.00 -18.58 14.42
CA VAL A 268 10.25 -19.94 14.94
C VAL A 268 11.22 -19.91 16.11
N ALA A 269 12.32 -19.18 16.00
CA ALA A 269 13.30 -19.03 17.07
C ALA A 269 12.72 -18.39 18.33
N MET A 270 11.71 -17.53 18.17
CA MET A 270 11.08 -16.79 19.29
C MET A 270 9.91 -17.53 19.92
N HIS A 271 9.17 -18.36 19.17
CA HIS A 271 7.89 -18.92 19.59
C HIS A 271 7.73 -20.43 19.32
N GLY A 272 8.72 -21.06 18.69
CA GLY A 272 8.63 -22.46 18.24
C GLY A 272 7.93 -22.62 16.88
N THR A 273 7.94 -23.85 16.36
CA THR A 273 7.38 -24.17 15.03
C THR A 273 5.87 -24.09 14.96
N ASP A 274 5.19 -24.28 16.10
CA ASP A 274 3.72 -24.34 16.18
C ASP A 274 3.04 -23.02 15.80
N ILE A 275 3.77 -21.90 15.84
CA ILE A 275 3.25 -20.60 15.42
C ILE A 275 2.80 -20.57 13.95
N TYR A 276 3.46 -21.32 13.07
CA TYR A 276 3.04 -21.45 11.67
C TYR A 276 1.84 -22.38 11.50
N LEU A 277 1.73 -23.42 12.32
CA LEU A 277 0.55 -24.30 12.32
C LEU A 277 -0.69 -23.52 12.79
N GLN A 278 -0.55 -22.69 13.81
CA GLN A 278 -1.62 -21.81 14.28
C GLN A 278 -2.08 -20.85 13.17
N PHE A 279 -1.14 -20.18 12.50
CA PHE A 279 -1.46 -19.30 11.36
C PHE A 279 -2.20 -20.06 10.24
N ILE A 280 -1.77 -21.27 9.88
CA ILE A 280 -2.43 -22.08 8.86
C ILE A 280 -3.84 -22.43 9.30
N ASN A 281 -4.01 -22.89 10.54
CA ASN A 281 -5.33 -23.26 11.10
C ASN A 281 -6.29 -22.07 11.11
N ASN A 282 -5.83 -20.89 11.54
CA ASN A 282 -6.62 -19.66 11.54
C ASN A 282 -7.06 -19.29 10.10
N THR A 283 -6.14 -19.37 9.14
CA THR A 283 -6.43 -19.05 7.74
C THR A 283 -7.44 -20.04 7.13
N VAL A 284 -7.31 -21.33 7.45
CA VAL A 284 -8.24 -22.37 7.00
C VAL A 284 -9.62 -22.17 7.64
N ALA A 285 -9.66 -21.89 8.94
CA ALA A 285 -10.92 -21.63 9.67
C ALA A 285 -11.66 -20.42 9.07
N LEU A 286 -10.94 -19.34 8.78
CA LEU A 286 -11.53 -18.15 8.14
C LEU A 286 -12.16 -18.47 6.78
N ALA A 287 -11.47 -19.28 5.96
CA ALA A 287 -12.01 -19.69 4.64
C ALA A 287 -13.29 -20.52 4.76
N GLN A 288 -13.60 -21.03 5.96
CA GLN A 288 -14.80 -21.84 6.23
C GLN A 288 -15.96 -21.03 6.81
N LEU A 289 -15.78 -19.75 7.19
CA LEU A 289 -16.85 -18.93 7.74
C LEU A 289 -18.00 -18.78 6.74
N PRO A 290 -19.26 -18.92 7.20
CA PRO A 290 -20.42 -18.81 6.32
C PRO A 290 -20.84 -17.37 6.03
N ASP A 291 -20.31 -16.39 6.74
CA ASP A 291 -20.80 -15.03 6.74
C ASP A 291 -20.50 -14.30 5.42
N THR A 292 -21.53 -13.63 4.90
CA THR A 292 -21.40 -12.65 3.83
C THR A 292 -21.28 -11.27 4.44
N ASN A 293 -20.28 -10.52 4.00
CA ASN A 293 -20.12 -9.12 4.37
C ASN A 293 -19.94 -8.30 3.10
N PHE A 294 -20.78 -7.29 2.89
CA PHE A 294 -20.70 -6.44 1.71
C PHE A 294 -19.42 -5.60 1.61
N HIS A 295 -18.70 -5.45 2.72
CA HIS A 295 -17.36 -4.86 2.69
C HIS A 295 -16.29 -5.81 2.12
N ASP A 296 -16.57 -7.13 2.08
CA ASP A 296 -15.74 -8.13 1.44
C ASP A 296 -16.15 -8.28 -0.03
N THR A 297 -15.29 -7.82 -0.93
CA THR A 297 -15.50 -7.85 -2.38
C THR A 297 -14.80 -9.04 -3.06
N SER A 298 -14.56 -10.13 -2.32
CA SER A 298 -13.99 -11.38 -2.86
C SER A 298 -14.99 -12.17 -3.71
N PHE A 299 -14.49 -13.10 -4.53
CA PHE A 299 -15.32 -14.09 -5.21
C PHE A 299 -16.12 -14.94 -4.22
N ASP A 300 -15.51 -15.28 -3.08
CA ASP A 300 -16.16 -16.08 -2.04
C ASP A 300 -17.37 -15.36 -1.47
N SER A 301 -17.23 -14.08 -1.12
CA SER A 301 -18.33 -13.27 -0.60
C SER A 301 -19.42 -13.07 -1.65
N PHE A 302 -19.07 -12.71 -2.89
CA PHE A 302 -20.03 -12.52 -3.98
C PHE A 302 -20.87 -13.76 -4.23
N LEU A 303 -20.25 -14.92 -4.35
CA LEU A 303 -20.96 -16.17 -4.64
C LEU A 303 -21.82 -16.62 -3.46
N ARG A 304 -21.36 -16.43 -2.22
CA ARG A 304 -22.17 -16.70 -1.02
C ARG A 304 -23.40 -15.79 -0.94
N PHE A 305 -23.25 -14.54 -1.33
CA PHE A 305 -24.39 -13.62 -1.41
C PHE A 305 -25.48 -14.08 -2.38
N LEU A 306 -25.11 -14.79 -3.46
CA LEU A 306 -26.05 -15.34 -4.42
C LEU A 306 -26.76 -16.62 -3.94
N ASN A 307 -26.26 -17.29 -2.90
CA ASN A 307 -26.84 -18.56 -2.41
C ASN A 307 -28.34 -18.49 -2.12
N PRO A 308 -28.86 -17.47 -1.39
CA PRO A 308 -30.29 -17.41 -1.08
C PRO A 308 -31.18 -17.27 -2.32
N PHE A 309 -30.64 -16.66 -3.39
CA PHE A 309 -31.43 -16.41 -4.63
C PHE A 309 -31.46 -17.62 -5.55
N PHE A 310 -30.43 -18.46 -5.51
CA PHE A 310 -30.28 -19.59 -6.44
C PHE A 310 -30.36 -20.96 -5.76
N GLY A 311 -30.50 -21.03 -4.44
CA GLY A 311 -30.55 -22.28 -3.70
C GLY A 311 -29.24 -23.08 -3.78
N ILE A 312 -28.07 -22.42 -3.95
CA ILE A 312 -26.77 -23.04 -4.11
C ILE A 312 -26.24 -23.46 -2.73
N SER A 313 -25.70 -24.67 -2.60
CA SER A 313 -25.08 -25.09 -1.33
C SER A 313 -23.76 -24.33 -1.05
N ILE A 314 -23.36 -24.24 0.23
CA ILE A 314 -22.11 -23.61 0.63
C ILE A 314 -20.91 -24.31 -0.01
N GLU A 315 -20.93 -25.66 -0.07
CA GLU A 315 -19.87 -26.44 -0.71
C GLU A 315 -19.76 -26.11 -2.21
N THR A 316 -20.89 -26.06 -2.90
CA THR A 316 -20.93 -25.67 -4.33
C THR A 316 -20.37 -24.26 -4.52
N THR A 317 -20.73 -23.32 -3.65
CA THR A 317 -20.20 -21.96 -3.69
C THR A 317 -18.68 -21.93 -3.54
N ARG A 318 -18.10 -22.71 -2.62
CA ARG A 318 -16.64 -22.82 -2.44
C ARG A 318 -15.95 -23.36 -3.69
N VAL A 319 -16.52 -24.40 -4.31
CA VAL A 319 -16.00 -24.95 -5.57
C VAL A 319 -16.07 -23.93 -6.69
N MET A 320 -17.18 -23.18 -6.79
CA MET A 320 -17.32 -22.09 -7.77
C MET A 320 -16.32 -20.95 -7.53
N ALA A 321 -16.11 -20.55 -6.28
CA ALA A 321 -15.11 -19.51 -5.93
C ALA A 321 -13.68 -19.97 -6.28
N LEU A 322 -13.33 -21.21 -5.99
CA LEU A 322 -12.07 -21.79 -6.40
C LEU A 322 -11.93 -21.82 -7.92
N GLY A 323 -12.98 -22.25 -8.63
CA GLY A 323 -13.02 -22.23 -10.10
C GLY A 323 -12.81 -20.82 -10.67
N ALA A 324 -13.47 -19.81 -10.11
CA ALA A 324 -13.29 -18.41 -10.51
C ALA A 324 -11.85 -17.94 -10.30
N LYS A 325 -11.21 -18.29 -9.17
CA LYS A 325 -9.80 -17.96 -8.90
C LYS A 325 -8.84 -18.69 -9.85
N VAL A 326 -9.12 -19.93 -10.21
CA VAL A 326 -8.34 -20.68 -11.21
C VAL A 326 -8.48 -20.02 -12.59
N LEU A 327 -9.70 -19.65 -13.00
CA LEU A 327 -9.92 -18.92 -14.25
C LEU A 327 -9.21 -17.56 -14.24
N LEU A 328 -9.24 -16.84 -13.13
CA LEU A 328 -8.51 -15.59 -12.96
C LEU A 328 -6.98 -15.83 -13.11
N LEU A 329 -6.43 -16.89 -12.51
CA LEU A 329 -5.03 -17.24 -12.67
C LEU A 329 -4.70 -17.52 -14.14
N LEU A 330 -5.49 -18.32 -14.84
CA LEU A 330 -5.29 -18.62 -16.25
C LEU A 330 -5.36 -17.37 -17.13
N ALA A 331 -6.35 -16.50 -16.89
CA ALA A 331 -6.48 -15.21 -17.59
C ALA A 331 -5.27 -14.30 -17.31
N THR A 332 -4.78 -14.28 -16.07
CA THR A 332 -3.58 -13.52 -15.68
C THR A 332 -2.34 -14.04 -16.40
N LEU A 333 -2.11 -15.36 -16.38
CA LEU A 333 -0.98 -16.00 -17.05
C LEU A 333 -1.03 -15.78 -18.56
N TYR A 334 -2.21 -15.87 -19.17
CA TYR A 334 -2.41 -15.61 -20.58
C TYR A 334 -2.11 -14.14 -20.93
N THR A 335 -2.63 -13.19 -20.15
CA THR A 335 -2.34 -11.76 -20.32
C THR A 335 -0.86 -11.46 -20.17
N MET A 336 -0.19 -12.06 -19.16
CA MET A 336 1.25 -11.95 -19.00
C MET A 336 2.02 -12.48 -20.20
N ALA A 337 1.64 -13.66 -20.70
CA ALA A 337 2.30 -14.25 -21.87
C ALA A 337 2.16 -13.34 -23.08
N GLN A 338 0.99 -12.78 -23.37
CA GLN A 338 0.78 -11.84 -24.46
C GLN A 338 1.63 -10.58 -24.28
N ASN A 339 1.68 -10.00 -23.10
CA ASN A 339 2.49 -8.81 -22.81
C ASN A 339 4.01 -9.08 -22.91
N ILE A 340 4.48 -10.28 -22.60
CA ILE A 340 5.89 -10.65 -22.71
C ILE A 340 6.29 -10.94 -24.16
N LEU A 341 5.41 -11.63 -24.91
CA LEU A 341 5.71 -12.06 -26.27
C LEU A 341 5.70 -10.90 -27.28
N THR A 342 4.95 -9.84 -27.02
CA THR A 342 4.84 -8.67 -27.90
C THR A 342 5.95 -7.63 -27.71
N GLN A 343 6.74 -7.73 -26.63
CA GLN A 343 7.77 -6.74 -26.28
C GLN A 343 9.14 -7.38 -26.05
N SER A 344 10.20 -6.57 -26.09
CA SER A 344 11.60 -6.98 -25.97
C SER A 344 11.90 -8.06 -24.93
N PHE A 345 12.72 -9.04 -25.29
CA PHE A 345 13.09 -10.21 -24.47
C PHE A 345 14.08 -9.95 -23.32
N SER A 346 14.43 -8.70 -23.02
CA SER A 346 15.32 -8.45 -21.87
C SER A 346 14.69 -8.93 -20.57
N LYS A 347 15.51 -9.44 -19.64
CA LYS A 347 15.02 -9.93 -18.33
C LYS A 347 14.22 -8.88 -17.58
N GLU A 348 14.64 -7.63 -17.71
CA GLU A 348 14.00 -6.50 -17.06
C GLU A 348 12.62 -6.21 -17.67
N ASN A 349 12.51 -6.21 -19.00
CA ASN A 349 11.25 -5.99 -19.69
C ASN A 349 10.24 -7.10 -19.36
N ARG A 350 10.68 -8.35 -19.22
CA ARG A 350 9.80 -9.44 -18.76
C ARG A 350 9.19 -9.15 -17.41
N LEU A 351 10.00 -8.70 -16.42
CA LEU A 351 9.52 -8.32 -15.11
C LEU A 351 8.46 -7.21 -15.20
N LEU A 352 8.79 -6.13 -15.91
CA LEU A 352 7.92 -4.97 -16.05
C LEU A 352 6.60 -5.29 -16.77
N ASN A 353 6.63 -6.20 -17.75
CA ASN A 353 5.45 -6.60 -18.52
C ASN A 353 4.57 -7.62 -17.78
N ALA A 354 5.16 -8.43 -16.90
CA ALA A 354 4.47 -9.46 -16.15
C ALA A 354 3.82 -8.92 -14.86
N ALA A 355 4.49 -8.03 -14.14
CA ALA A 355 4.09 -7.57 -12.82
C ALA A 355 2.65 -6.98 -12.76
N PRO A 356 2.21 -6.10 -13.68
CA PRO A 356 0.90 -5.44 -13.56
C PRO A 356 -0.29 -6.40 -13.49
N ALA A 357 -0.30 -7.46 -14.31
CA ALA A 357 -1.38 -8.45 -14.28
C ALA A 357 -1.42 -9.24 -12.97
N LEU A 358 -0.25 -9.51 -12.38
CA LEU A 358 -0.14 -10.22 -11.11
C LEU A 358 -0.66 -9.40 -9.92
N PHE A 359 -0.64 -8.07 -9.99
CA PHE A 359 -1.27 -7.24 -8.97
C PHE A 359 -2.80 -7.43 -8.91
N VAL A 360 -3.46 -7.64 -10.06
CA VAL A 360 -4.88 -7.99 -10.10
C VAL A 360 -5.11 -9.36 -9.46
N PHE A 361 -4.33 -10.36 -9.88
CA PHE A 361 -4.43 -11.71 -9.30
C PHE A 361 -4.15 -11.72 -7.80
N MET A 362 -3.10 -11.05 -7.35
CA MET A 362 -2.72 -10.91 -5.95
C MET A 362 -3.88 -10.38 -5.09
N THR A 363 -4.64 -9.42 -5.62
CA THR A 363 -5.76 -8.80 -4.92
C THR A 363 -6.96 -9.75 -4.87
N LEU A 364 -7.39 -10.28 -6.01
CA LEU A 364 -8.64 -11.02 -6.14
C LEU A 364 -8.55 -12.50 -5.77
N ALA A 365 -7.35 -13.08 -5.71
CA ALA A 365 -7.16 -14.49 -5.30
C ALA A 365 -7.35 -14.68 -3.78
N SER A 366 -7.30 -13.60 -2.99
CA SER A 366 -7.55 -13.65 -1.54
C SER A 366 -8.95 -14.17 -1.23
N PRO A 367 -9.13 -14.98 -0.17
CA PRO A 367 -10.45 -15.41 0.30
C PRO A 367 -11.28 -14.25 0.86
N ILE A 368 -10.63 -13.18 1.29
CA ILE A 368 -11.26 -11.93 1.76
C ILE A 368 -10.57 -10.76 1.07
N VAL A 369 -11.37 -9.86 0.50
CA VAL A 369 -10.90 -8.66 -0.20
C VAL A 369 -11.65 -7.44 0.34
N TRP A 370 -11.08 -6.79 1.34
CA TRP A 370 -11.61 -5.55 1.87
C TRP A 370 -11.30 -4.36 0.95
N ASP A 371 -12.08 -3.29 1.05
CA ASP A 371 -11.91 -2.05 0.26
C ASP A 371 -10.49 -1.53 0.18
N HIS A 372 -9.75 -1.58 1.29
CA HIS A 372 -8.36 -1.10 1.35
C HIS A 372 -7.38 -2.00 0.58
N HIS A 373 -7.78 -3.23 0.17
CA HIS A 373 -6.98 -4.07 -0.69
C HIS A 373 -6.91 -3.55 -2.14
N GLY A 374 -7.87 -2.72 -2.57
CA GLY A 374 -7.84 -2.09 -3.89
C GLY A 374 -6.56 -1.29 -4.15
N ILE A 375 -5.82 -0.84 -3.11
CA ILE A 375 -4.53 -0.17 -3.29
C ILE A 375 -3.50 -1.05 -4.04
N PHE A 376 -3.61 -2.37 -3.94
CA PHE A 376 -2.70 -3.28 -4.65
C PHE A 376 -2.91 -3.28 -6.16
N THR A 377 -4.06 -2.84 -6.68
CA THR A 377 -4.31 -2.75 -8.13
C THR A 377 -3.69 -1.51 -8.78
N THR A 378 -3.06 -0.62 -8.00
CA THR A 378 -2.46 0.65 -8.44
C THR A 378 -1.71 0.54 -9.76
N LEU A 379 -0.76 -0.39 -9.85
CA LEU A 379 0.10 -0.50 -11.03
C LEU A 379 -0.65 -0.99 -12.26
N ALA A 380 -1.62 -1.89 -12.06
CA ALA A 380 -2.50 -2.39 -13.10
C ALA A 380 -3.26 -1.24 -13.79
N PHE A 381 -3.83 -0.34 -13.01
CA PHE A 381 -4.58 0.80 -13.54
C PHE A 381 -3.68 1.90 -14.11
N LEU A 382 -2.64 2.31 -13.40
CA LEU A 382 -1.82 3.44 -13.87
C LEU A 382 -1.09 3.15 -15.18
N LEU A 383 -0.70 1.90 -15.44
CA LEU A 383 -0.05 1.55 -16.69
C LEU A 383 -1.00 1.48 -17.88
N MET A 384 -2.30 1.32 -17.66
CA MET A 384 -3.29 1.39 -18.73
C MET A 384 -3.38 2.77 -19.37
N LEU A 385 -3.11 3.83 -18.61
CA LEU A 385 -3.06 5.21 -19.15
C LEU A 385 -2.14 5.32 -20.38
N LYS A 386 -1.07 4.53 -20.43
CA LYS A 386 -0.12 4.55 -21.54
C LYS A 386 -0.63 3.80 -22.78
N ARG A 387 -1.47 2.79 -22.62
CA ARG A 387 -1.81 1.82 -23.68
C ARG A 387 -3.18 2.06 -24.32
N ILE A 388 -4.08 2.79 -23.67
CA ILE A 388 -5.44 3.00 -24.15
C ILE A 388 -5.44 3.97 -25.32
N GLN A 389 -5.85 3.50 -26.51
CA GLN A 389 -5.90 4.27 -27.76
C GLN A 389 -7.35 4.67 -28.12
N SER A 390 -8.32 3.79 -27.90
CA SER A 390 -9.70 4.01 -28.34
C SER A 390 -10.55 4.73 -27.29
N PRO A 391 -11.51 5.58 -27.71
CA PRO A 391 -12.47 6.22 -26.82
C PRO A 391 -13.29 5.21 -25.99
N ASN A 392 -13.68 4.08 -26.60
CA ASN A 392 -14.45 3.05 -25.89
C ASN A 392 -13.65 2.42 -24.74
N HIS A 393 -12.35 2.12 -24.95
CA HIS A 393 -11.50 1.62 -23.88
C HIS A 393 -11.28 2.69 -22.79
N TRP A 394 -11.25 3.98 -23.13
CA TRP A 394 -11.19 5.05 -22.16
C TRP A 394 -12.45 5.11 -21.29
N MET A 395 -13.64 4.99 -21.87
CA MET A 395 -14.88 4.96 -21.09
C MET A 395 -14.92 3.78 -20.12
N ILE A 396 -14.54 2.59 -20.60
CA ILE A 396 -14.48 1.37 -19.79
C ILE A 396 -13.45 1.53 -18.66
N PHE A 397 -12.27 2.07 -18.98
CA PHE A 397 -11.22 2.34 -17.99
C PHE A 397 -11.69 3.32 -16.92
N LEU A 398 -12.30 4.44 -17.31
CA LEU A 398 -12.76 5.46 -16.37
C LEU A 398 -13.87 4.90 -15.46
N ALA A 399 -14.79 4.09 -16.00
CA ALA A 399 -15.79 3.42 -15.19
C ALA A 399 -15.13 2.46 -14.17
N ALA A 400 -14.19 1.61 -14.62
CA ALA A 400 -13.47 0.70 -13.73
C ALA A 400 -12.64 1.48 -12.67
N TYR A 401 -11.96 2.55 -13.07
CA TYR A 401 -11.19 3.41 -12.16
C TYR A 401 -12.09 4.06 -11.09
N PHE A 402 -13.27 4.54 -11.50
CA PHE A 402 -14.25 5.12 -10.59
C PHE A 402 -14.71 4.11 -9.53
N PHE A 403 -15.07 2.89 -9.96
CA PHE A 403 -15.49 1.84 -9.03
C PHE A 403 -14.36 1.38 -8.10
N GLU A 404 -13.13 1.31 -8.57
CA GLU A 404 -12.01 0.84 -7.76
C GLU A 404 -11.54 1.88 -6.75
N PHE A 405 -11.35 3.13 -7.17
CA PHE A 405 -10.62 4.12 -6.38
C PHE A 405 -11.45 5.30 -5.86
N MET A 406 -12.55 5.63 -6.52
CA MET A 406 -13.30 6.85 -6.18
C MET A 406 -14.58 6.56 -5.41
N LEU A 407 -15.22 5.42 -5.67
CA LEU A 407 -16.48 5.07 -5.06
C LEU A 407 -16.26 4.74 -3.58
N PRO A 408 -17.07 5.31 -2.65
CA PRO A 408 -17.11 4.82 -1.29
C PRO A 408 -17.68 3.38 -1.26
N SER A 409 -17.43 2.64 -0.18
CA SER A 409 -18.05 1.33 0.00
C SER A 409 -19.54 1.48 0.19
N PHE A 410 -20.29 0.66 -0.49
CA PHE A 410 -21.73 0.53 -0.30
C PHE A 410 -22.04 -0.84 0.29
N ASP A 411 -22.92 -0.85 1.28
CA ASP A 411 -23.35 -2.08 1.96
C ASP A 411 -24.58 -2.70 1.28
N PHE A 412 -24.68 -2.60 -0.04
CA PHE A 412 -25.79 -3.19 -0.80
C PHE A 412 -25.39 -3.63 -2.21
N PHE A 413 -25.98 -4.73 -2.63
CA PHE A 413 -25.85 -5.31 -3.97
C PHE A 413 -26.55 -4.42 -5.02
N PRO A 414 -26.02 -4.28 -6.25
CA PRO A 414 -24.74 -4.85 -6.75
C PRO A 414 -23.51 -3.95 -6.54
N TRP A 415 -23.68 -2.76 -6.03
CA TRP A 415 -22.66 -1.71 -5.98
C TRP A 415 -21.46 -2.07 -5.09
N SER A 416 -21.71 -2.84 -4.02
CA SER A 416 -20.65 -3.36 -3.16
C SER A 416 -19.59 -4.17 -3.92
N TYR A 417 -19.96 -4.85 -5.00
CA TYR A 417 -19.06 -5.69 -5.80
C TYR A 417 -18.44 -4.98 -7.02
N GLY A 418 -18.56 -3.67 -7.14
CA GLY A 418 -17.88 -2.89 -8.18
C GLY A 418 -16.36 -3.10 -8.14
N ARG A 419 -15.78 -3.24 -6.94
CA ARG A 419 -14.35 -3.52 -6.72
C ARG A 419 -13.92 -4.97 -6.99
N LEU A 420 -14.85 -5.89 -7.18
CA LEU A 420 -14.55 -7.22 -7.75
C LEU A 420 -14.43 -7.12 -9.27
N VAL A 421 -15.34 -6.37 -9.91
CA VAL A 421 -15.40 -6.28 -11.37
C VAL A 421 -14.32 -5.37 -11.95
N ALA A 422 -14.02 -4.25 -11.30
CA ALA A 422 -13.09 -3.25 -11.81
C ALA A 422 -11.66 -3.79 -12.08
N PRO A 423 -11.02 -4.56 -11.18
CA PRO A 423 -9.71 -5.16 -11.47
C PRO A 423 -9.76 -6.21 -12.60
N ILE A 424 -10.87 -6.97 -12.72
CA ILE A 424 -11.05 -7.91 -13.85
C ILE A 424 -11.11 -7.14 -15.17
N VAL A 425 -11.82 -6.03 -15.20
CA VAL A 425 -11.85 -5.13 -16.38
C VAL A 425 -10.46 -4.57 -16.68
N ALA A 426 -9.69 -4.19 -15.67
CA ALA A 426 -8.30 -3.74 -15.85
C ALA A 426 -7.43 -4.85 -16.48
N LEU A 427 -7.58 -6.11 -16.02
CA LEU A 427 -6.87 -7.25 -16.60
C LEU A 427 -7.28 -7.47 -18.07
N TRP A 428 -8.58 -7.39 -18.37
CA TRP A 428 -9.06 -7.48 -19.74
C TRP A 428 -8.53 -6.34 -20.63
N LEU A 429 -8.49 -5.10 -20.13
CA LEU A 429 -7.90 -3.96 -20.85
C LEU A 429 -6.42 -4.17 -21.12
N MET A 430 -5.66 -4.73 -20.17
CA MET A 430 -4.25 -5.08 -20.38
C MET A 430 -4.08 -6.07 -21.54
N TYR A 431 -4.97 -7.06 -21.63
CA TYR A 431 -5.00 -8.00 -22.73
C TYR A 431 -5.42 -7.30 -24.03
N ALA A 432 -6.51 -6.55 -24.03
CA ALA A 432 -7.05 -5.90 -25.24
C ALA A 432 -6.07 -4.86 -25.85
N THR A 433 -5.21 -4.27 -25.02
CA THR A 433 -4.25 -3.23 -25.44
C THR A 433 -2.79 -3.71 -25.53
N HIS A 434 -2.53 -5.02 -25.42
CA HIS A 434 -1.15 -5.55 -25.34
C HIS A 434 -0.28 -5.24 -26.58
N LYS A 435 -0.90 -5.04 -27.74
CA LYS A 435 -0.23 -4.70 -29.01
C LYS A 435 0.03 -3.21 -29.21
N ASN A 436 -0.48 -2.35 -28.30
CA ASN A 436 -0.33 -0.92 -28.42
C ASN A 436 1.03 -0.49 -27.86
N ASP A 437 2.04 -0.36 -28.72
CA ASP A 437 3.40 0.04 -28.35
C ASP A 437 3.55 1.56 -28.29
N GLU A 438 2.73 2.32 -29.03
CA GLU A 438 2.75 3.78 -29.02
C GLU A 438 2.07 4.34 -27.77
N PRO A 439 2.60 5.46 -27.24
CA PRO A 439 1.95 6.16 -26.14
C PRO A 439 0.52 6.57 -26.53
N SER A 440 -0.40 6.45 -25.59
CA SER A 440 -1.79 6.88 -25.81
C SER A 440 -1.85 8.38 -26.20
N PRO A 441 -2.89 8.81 -26.94
CA PRO A 441 -3.10 10.22 -27.26
C PRO A 441 -3.14 11.10 -26.01
N PHE A 442 -3.67 10.58 -24.90
CA PHE A 442 -3.67 11.25 -23.60
C PHE A 442 -2.25 11.54 -23.11
N ILE A 443 -1.37 10.53 -23.09
CA ILE A 443 0.02 10.67 -22.65
C ILE A 443 0.78 11.67 -23.54
N THR A 444 0.58 11.59 -24.85
CA THR A 444 1.22 12.49 -25.82
C THR A 444 0.79 13.95 -25.58
N SER A 445 -0.52 14.20 -25.46
CA SER A 445 -1.06 15.54 -25.20
C SER A 445 -0.64 16.08 -23.84
N ALA A 446 -0.67 15.25 -22.80
CA ALA A 446 -0.25 15.64 -21.45
C ALA A 446 1.24 16.01 -21.40
N ASN A 447 2.12 15.24 -22.05
CA ASN A 447 3.54 15.57 -22.13
C ASN A 447 3.79 16.90 -22.88
N GLN A 448 3.08 17.17 -23.97
CA GLN A 448 3.18 18.43 -24.71
C GLN A 448 2.73 19.62 -23.85
N TRP A 449 1.62 19.48 -23.12
CA TRP A 449 1.11 20.52 -22.24
C TRP A 449 2.07 20.79 -21.06
N LEU A 450 2.58 19.74 -20.41
CA LEU A 450 3.55 19.86 -19.32
C LEU A 450 4.88 20.48 -19.77
N ALA A 451 5.35 20.16 -20.98
CA ALA A 451 6.54 20.77 -21.54
C ALA A 451 6.39 22.28 -21.73
N LYS A 452 5.18 22.74 -22.14
CA LYS A 452 4.87 24.18 -22.25
C LYS A 452 4.81 24.91 -20.91
N LEU A 453 4.41 24.21 -19.83
CA LEU A 453 4.38 24.79 -18.48
C LEU A 453 5.77 24.85 -17.82
N ALA A 454 6.70 23.99 -18.25
CA ALA A 454 8.04 23.93 -17.71
C ALA A 454 9.06 24.84 -18.43
N SER A 455 8.72 25.31 -19.62
CA SER A 455 9.48 26.32 -20.38
C SER A 455 9.21 27.73 -19.86
#